data_e4fee2b6eff0ba4012e5cf27f9b368bb
#
_entry.id   e4fee2b6eff0ba4012e5cf27f9b368bb
#
_cell.length_a   1.000
_cell.length_b   1.000
_cell.length_c   1.000
_cell.angle_alpha   90.00
_cell.angle_beta   90.00
_cell.angle_gamma   90.00
#
_symmetry.space_group_name_H-M   'P 1'
#
loop_
_entity.id
_entity.type
_entity.pdbx_description
1 polymer ?
#
loop_
_entity_poly.entity_id
_entity_poly.type
_entity_poly.pdbx_seq_one_letter_code
_entity_poly.pdbx_strand_id
1 'polypeptide(L)'
;MRRRLAALVLAAVLAAVPMAAAPSAGADPAPAAPAPAGTGDGPWSAEGAQLVDASGAPVRMTGVNWFGSETETYAPHGLWARNLEAMVAQMAELGFNTIRLPYSNEALDPGAEPSGIDLELNPGLEGLSGLEIIDRVVEEADAHGMRVVLDRHRPAADAQSPLWYTPEVPESEWIEDWTMLAERYAGDPTVIGADLHNEPHSTADGQGACWGCADPERDWRLAAERAGEAVLEANPDWLVIVEGVDCVPGTPAPECGWWGGNLSGVPEHPVRLSEPDKLVYSAHEYATSVADQDWFDDPAFPDNMPGLWDAFFGHIEHDGAAPLLLGEFGTTLQDPRDGVWLGELMSYLGEGPTGTDFTYWSWNPNSGDTGGILQDDWTTVDQDKYAYLEPYLLPPGGGDGGGPPDGAACTVDYRVTDAWDAGFTAEAVLTNDGSTALEDWTLTWTAPEGVRVANGWGARVSQDGGTVTASAPDWARALDPGASSAVGVQATGPSAPAPDDFRIGDTDCAAA
;
A
#
# COMPACT_ATOMS: atom_id res chain seq x y z
N MET A 1 -84.76 11.51 42.94
CA MET A 1 -85.28 12.71 42.22
C MET A 1 -84.48 12.93 40.95
N ARG A 2 -85.18 12.85 39.83
CA ARG A 2 -84.61 12.93 38.48
C ARG A 2 -84.45 14.40 38.10
N ARG A 3 -83.33 14.80 37.50
CA ARG A 3 -83.26 15.93 36.57
C ARG A 3 -82.43 15.57 35.39
N ARG A 4 -83.05 15.59 34.20
CA ARG A 4 -82.42 15.49 32.86
C ARG A 4 -81.89 16.85 32.48
N LEU A 5 -80.77 16.91 31.92
CA LEU A 5 -80.27 18.07 31.12
C LEU A 5 -79.98 17.61 29.71
N ALA A 6 -80.60 18.32 28.77
CA ALA A 6 -80.50 18.11 27.34
C ALA A 6 -79.18 18.74 26.82
N ALA A 7 -78.47 18.03 25.96
CA ALA A 7 -77.32 18.56 25.24
C ALA A 7 -77.78 19.06 23.84
N LEU A 8 -77.52 20.29 23.55
CA LEU A 8 -77.61 20.85 22.21
C LEU A 8 -76.39 20.45 21.38
N VAL A 9 -76.64 19.85 20.23
CA VAL A 9 -75.60 19.54 19.22
C VAL A 9 -75.55 20.71 18.23
N LEU A 10 -74.42 21.40 18.21
CA LEU A 10 -74.12 22.41 17.22
C LEU A 10 -73.28 21.74 16.10
N ALA A 11 -73.80 21.59 14.89
CA ALA A 11 -73.10 21.10 13.72
C ALA A 11 -72.36 22.24 13.09
N ALA A 12 -71.00 22.20 13.09
CA ALA A 12 -70.14 23.07 12.32
C ALA A 12 -69.79 22.39 11.00
N VAL A 13 -70.18 22.97 9.89
CA VAL A 13 -69.80 22.57 8.54
C VAL A 13 -68.42 23.18 8.26
N LEU A 14 -67.40 22.33 8.19
CA LEU A 14 -66.06 22.72 7.69
C LEU A 14 -66.00 22.49 6.18
N ALA A 15 -65.88 23.58 5.45
CA ALA A 15 -65.57 23.55 4.02
C ALA A 15 -64.10 23.17 3.82
N ALA A 16 -63.84 22.02 3.19
CA ALA A 16 -62.49 21.59 2.79
C ALA A 16 -62.07 22.32 1.53
N VAL A 17 -61.01 23.13 1.63
CA VAL A 17 -60.28 23.69 0.47
C VAL A 17 -59.27 22.68 0.04
N PRO A 18 -59.16 22.24 -1.24
CA PRO A 18 -58.12 21.37 -1.70
C PRO A 18 -56.81 22.13 -1.77
N MET A 19 -55.82 21.79 -0.94
CA MET A 19 -54.42 22.18 -1.12
C MET A 19 -53.84 21.40 -2.31
N ALA A 20 -53.49 22.10 -3.38
CA ALA A 20 -52.68 21.56 -4.44
C ALA A 20 -51.25 21.31 -3.90
N ALA A 21 -50.79 20.07 -3.91
CA ALA A 21 -49.40 19.72 -3.63
C ALA A 21 -48.52 20.26 -4.74
N ALA A 22 -47.53 21.11 -4.39
CA ALA A 22 -46.47 21.49 -5.28
C ALA A 22 -45.58 20.27 -5.56
N PRO A 23 -45.04 20.09 -6.80
CA PRO A 23 -44.09 19.00 -7.08
C PRO A 23 -42.83 19.29 -6.27
N SER A 24 -42.39 18.30 -5.48
CA SER A 24 -41.06 18.27 -4.87
C SER A 24 -40.03 18.25 -6.02
N ALA A 25 -39.23 19.30 -6.15
CA ALA A 25 -38.03 19.25 -6.94
C ALA A 25 -37.16 18.12 -6.36
N GLY A 26 -36.94 17.07 -7.15
CA GLY A 26 -35.93 16.07 -6.84
C GLY A 26 -34.60 16.81 -6.75
N ALA A 27 -33.92 16.70 -5.63
CA ALA A 27 -32.50 17.05 -5.58
C ALA A 27 -31.78 16.10 -6.57
N ASP A 28 -31.06 16.67 -7.50
CA ASP A 28 -30.12 15.90 -8.31
C ASP A 28 -29.21 15.14 -7.33
N PRO A 29 -28.90 13.84 -7.58
CA PRO A 29 -27.91 13.16 -6.78
C PRO A 29 -26.62 13.99 -6.84
N ALA A 30 -25.98 14.20 -5.70
CA ALA A 30 -24.65 14.79 -5.65
C ALA A 30 -23.75 13.96 -6.58
N PRO A 31 -22.85 14.60 -7.34
CA PRO A 31 -21.88 13.85 -8.13
C PRO A 31 -21.18 12.84 -7.21
N ALA A 32 -21.06 11.60 -7.66
CA ALA A 32 -20.28 10.61 -6.94
C ALA A 32 -18.87 11.18 -6.76
N ALA A 33 -18.36 11.13 -5.54
CA ALA A 33 -16.95 11.48 -5.30
C ALA A 33 -16.09 10.63 -6.23
N PRO A 34 -15.01 11.18 -6.80
CA PRO A 34 -14.07 10.38 -7.58
C PRO A 34 -13.62 9.20 -6.70
N ALA A 35 -13.44 8.04 -7.32
CA ALA A 35 -12.88 6.89 -6.62
C ALA A 35 -11.50 7.32 -6.07
N PRO A 36 -11.23 7.16 -4.78
CA PRO A 36 -9.97 7.59 -4.20
C PRO A 36 -8.84 6.84 -4.87
N ALA A 37 -7.80 7.55 -5.29
CA ALA A 37 -6.51 6.96 -5.58
C ALA A 37 -6.02 6.27 -4.30
N GLY A 38 -5.48 5.05 -4.39
CA GLY A 38 -5.11 4.26 -3.20
C GLY A 38 -4.17 4.99 -2.23
N THR A 39 -3.38 5.95 -2.72
CA THR A 39 -2.37 6.70 -1.96
C THR A 39 -2.76 8.14 -1.61
N GLY A 40 -3.83 8.72 -2.18
CA GLY A 40 -4.26 10.10 -1.88
C GLY A 40 -3.18 11.16 -1.98
N ASP A 41 -3.46 12.35 -1.45
CA ASP A 41 -2.59 13.52 -1.52
C ASP A 41 -1.94 13.83 -0.17
N GLY A 42 -0.63 14.15 -0.18
CA GLY A 42 0.11 14.65 1.00
C GLY A 42 0.22 13.67 2.17
N PRO A 43 0.45 14.16 3.38
CA PRO A 43 0.59 13.32 4.57
C PRO A 43 -0.75 12.72 5.00
N TRP A 44 -0.65 11.54 5.62
CA TRP A 44 -1.82 10.80 6.10
C TRP A 44 -2.07 11.02 7.59
N SER A 45 -3.34 10.83 7.99
CA SER A 45 -3.76 10.84 9.39
C SER A 45 -4.92 9.87 9.62
N ALA A 46 -5.21 9.59 10.88
CA ALA A 46 -6.33 8.75 11.29
C ALA A 46 -7.60 9.58 11.54
N GLU A 47 -8.73 9.18 10.99
CA GLU A 47 -10.06 9.64 11.38
C GLU A 47 -10.85 8.43 11.95
N GLY A 48 -10.76 8.23 13.26
CA GLY A 48 -11.24 7.00 13.91
C GLY A 48 -10.38 5.81 13.52
N ALA A 49 -10.98 4.78 12.93
CA ALA A 49 -10.30 3.59 12.44
C ALA A 49 -9.86 3.68 10.95
N GLN A 50 -10.09 4.82 10.30
CA GLN A 50 -9.79 4.99 8.88
C GLN A 50 -8.59 5.91 8.69
N LEU A 51 -7.68 5.57 7.78
CA LEU A 51 -6.68 6.49 7.27
C LEU A 51 -7.29 7.43 6.24
N VAL A 52 -6.90 8.70 6.32
CA VAL A 52 -7.29 9.74 5.39
C VAL A 52 -6.07 10.52 4.92
N ASP A 53 -6.13 11.04 3.71
CA ASP A 53 -5.11 11.94 3.15
C ASP A 53 -5.27 13.39 3.64
N ALA A 54 -4.40 14.29 3.19
CA ALA A 54 -4.43 15.70 3.57
C ALA A 54 -5.74 16.43 3.15
N SER A 55 -6.52 15.88 2.22
CA SER A 55 -7.83 16.41 1.82
C SER A 55 -8.98 15.87 2.67
N GLY A 56 -8.72 14.86 3.50
CA GLY A 56 -9.72 14.10 4.25
C GLY A 56 -10.37 12.97 3.43
N ALA A 57 -9.82 12.63 2.28
CA ALA A 57 -10.28 11.48 1.50
C ALA A 57 -9.74 10.17 2.09
N PRO A 58 -10.55 9.09 2.16
CA PRO A 58 -10.06 7.80 2.61
C PRO A 58 -8.92 7.27 1.75
N VAL A 59 -7.87 6.80 2.40
CA VAL A 59 -6.74 6.10 1.78
C VAL A 59 -6.53 4.75 2.45
N ARG A 60 -5.80 3.85 1.78
CA ARG A 60 -5.53 2.51 2.29
C ARG A 60 -4.17 2.02 1.82
N MET A 61 -3.39 1.46 2.73
CA MET A 61 -2.20 0.69 2.37
C MET A 61 -2.61 -0.68 1.83
N THR A 62 -2.25 -0.98 0.59
CA THR A 62 -2.34 -2.32 0.00
C THR A 62 -0.97 -2.65 -0.58
N GLY A 63 -0.07 -3.07 0.30
CA GLY A 63 1.35 -3.07 0.03
C GLY A 63 2.01 -4.44 0.09
N VAL A 64 3.32 -4.39 -0.05
CA VAL A 64 4.19 -5.56 0.02
C VAL A 64 5.47 -5.23 0.80
N ASN A 65 5.98 -6.19 1.56
CA ASN A 65 7.28 -6.09 2.21
C ASN A 65 8.40 -6.39 1.21
N TRP A 66 9.42 -5.53 1.14
CA TRP A 66 10.62 -5.79 0.34
C TRP A 66 11.84 -5.82 1.23
N PHE A 67 12.18 -7.02 1.71
CA PHE A 67 13.22 -7.22 2.68
C PHE A 67 14.63 -7.36 2.06
N GLY A 68 15.66 -7.18 2.89
CA GLY A 68 17.06 -7.31 2.56
C GLY A 68 17.94 -6.27 3.26
N SER A 69 17.47 -5.00 3.37
CA SER A 69 18.27 -3.93 4.00
C SER A 69 18.45 -4.13 5.51
N GLU A 70 17.67 -4.98 6.14
CA GLU A 70 17.84 -5.42 7.52
C GLU A 70 18.88 -6.54 7.69
N THR A 71 19.39 -7.11 6.61
CA THR A 71 20.35 -8.23 6.61
C THR A 71 21.79 -7.76 6.32
N GLU A 72 22.76 -8.67 6.35
CA GLU A 72 24.18 -8.39 6.02
C GLU A 72 24.39 -7.81 4.62
N THR A 73 23.37 -7.78 3.79
CA THR A 73 23.46 -7.12 2.46
C THR A 73 23.26 -5.62 2.51
N TYR A 74 22.61 -5.07 3.57
CA TYR A 74 22.25 -3.65 3.72
C TYR A 74 21.60 -3.04 2.49
N ALA A 75 20.91 -3.86 1.71
CA ALA A 75 20.21 -3.48 0.48
C ALA A 75 19.04 -4.45 0.24
N PRO A 76 17.93 -4.01 -0.37
CA PRO A 76 16.83 -4.90 -0.71
C PRO A 76 17.31 -6.08 -1.55
N HIS A 77 16.81 -7.28 -1.25
CA HIS A 77 17.20 -8.48 -1.97
C HIS A 77 16.66 -8.47 -3.41
N GLY A 78 17.39 -9.14 -4.30
CA GLY A 78 17.07 -9.27 -5.72
C GLY A 78 17.82 -8.30 -6.62
N LEU A 79 18.53 -7.32 -6.07
CA LEU A 79 19.35 -6.37 -6.86
C LEU A 79 20.56 -7.03 -7.55
N TRP A 80 20.87 -8.28 -7.21
CA TRP A 80 21.83 -9.13 -7.96
C TRP A 80 21.25 -9.74 -9.23
N ALA A 81 19.92 -9.75 -9.36
CA ALA A 81 19.19 -10.38 -10.46
C ALA A 81 18.44 -9.37 -11.33
N ARG A 82 18.06 -8.23 -10.74
CA ARG A 82 17.23 -7.21 -11.40
C ARG A 82 17.66 -5.79 -11.03
N ASN A 83 17.23 -4.86 -11.86
CA ASN A 83 17.34 -3.43 -11.65
C ASN A 83 16.29 -2.96 -10.62
N LEU A 84 16.65 -1.98 -9.77
CA LEU A 84 15.80 -1.46 -8.70
C LEU A 84 14.51 -0.84 -9.26
N GLU A 85 14.63 0.02 -10.25
CA GLU A 85 13.51 0.72 -10.90
C GLU A 85 12.51 -0.29 -11.46
N ALA A 86 12.99 -1.36 -12.13
CA ALA A 86 12.12 -2.41 -12.67
C ALA A 86 11.42 -3.26 -11.60
N MET A 87 11.96 -3.35 -10.38
CA MET A 87 11.30 -4.02 -9.25
C MET A 87 10.15 -3.18 -8.73
N VAL A 88 10.38 -1.89 -8.47
CA VAL A 88 9.35 -0.97 -7.95
C VAL A 88 8.24 -0.76 -8.99
N ALA A 89 8.61 -0.58 -10.27
CA ALA A 89 7.65 -0.49 -11.36
C ALA A 89 6.71 -1.69 -11.40
N GLN A 90 7.24 -2.91 -11.27
CA GLN A 90 6.42 -4.13 -11.26
C GLN A 90 5.51 -4.22 -10.02
N MET A 91 5.94 -3.75 -8.84
CA MET A 91 5.06 -3.66 -7.66
C MET A 91 3.85 -2.76 -7.95
N ALA A 92 4.10 -1.56 -8.50
CA ALA A 92 3.06 -0.62 -8.88
C ALA A 92 2.14 -1.17 -9.98
N GLU A 93 2.69 -1.80 -11.03
CA GLU A 93 1.94 -2.43 -12.12
C GLU A 93 1.01 -3.56 -11.64
N LEU A 94 1.41 -4.28 -10.61
CA LEU A 94 0.59 -5.30 -9.95
C LEU A 94 -0.46 -4.69 -9.00
N GLY A 95 -0.48 -3.38 -8.80
CA GLY A 95 -1.44 -2.69 -7.96
C GLY A 95 -1.06 -2.56 -6.49
N PHE A 96 0.16 -2.90 -6.11
CA PHE A 96 0.67 -2.57 -4.77
C PHE A 96 0.96 -1.07 -4.69
N ASN A 97 0.46 -0.42 -3.65
CA ASN A 97 0.60 1.03 -3.48
C ASN A 97 1.56 1.44 -2.37
N THR A 98 2.02 0.49 -1.57
CA THR A 98 2.90 0.74 -0.42
C THR A 98 4.01 -0.31 -0.36
N ILE A 99 5.22 0.13 -0.09
CA ILE A 99 6.36 -0.73 0.24
C ILE A 99 6.62 -0.60 1.75
N ARG A 100 6.46 -1.68 2.52
CA ARG A 100 7.05 -1.77 3.85
C ARG A 100 8.48 -2.22 3.66
N LEU A 101 9.43 -1.36 4.08
CA LEU A 101 10.86 -1.52 3.81
C LEU A 101 11.61 -1.83 5.10
N PRO A 102 11.90 -3.12 5.39
CA PRO A 102 12.73 -3.54 6.51
C PRO A 102 14.16 -2.98 6.41
N TYR A 103 14.69 -2.51 7.55
CA TYR A 103 16.10 -2.13 7.69
C TYR A 103 16.63 -2.50 9.08
N SER A 104 17.97 -2.55 9.24
CA SER A 104 18.63 -2.64 10.54
C SER A 104 19.27 -1.30 10.92
N ASN A 105 19.42 -1.01 12.24
CA ASN A 105 20.20 0.16 12.65
C ASN A 105 21.60 0.11 12.06
N GLU A 106 22.20 -1.08 11.99
CA GLU A 106 23.53 -1.28 11.39
C GLU A 106 23.60 -0.84 9.93
N ALA A 107 22.52 -1.01 9.13
CA ALA A 107 22.46 -0.54 7.73
C ALA A 107 22.50 0.99 7.61
N LEU A 108 22.16 1.73 8.68
CA LEU A 108 22.21 3.19 8.71
C LEU A 108 23.60 3.72 9.01
N ASP A 109 24.52 2.87 9.52
CA ASP A 109 25.90 3.24 9.81
C ASP A 109 26.63 3.69 8.55
N PRO A 110 27.36 4.83 8.58
CA PRO A 110 28.15 5.29 7.43
C PRO A 110 29.25 4.31 6.96
N GLY A 111 29.57 3.30 7.77
CA GLY A 111 30.52 2.25 7.48
C GLY A 111 29.91 0.95 6.95
N ALA A 112 28.58 0.85 6.93
CA ALA A 112 27.90 -0.30 6.34
C ALA A 112 28.10 -0.28 4.82
N GLU A 113 28.74 -1.34 4.29
CA GLU A 113 29.01 -1.48 2.86
C GLU A 113 27.95 -2.41 2.23
N PRO A 114 26.98 -1.88 1.46
CA PRO A 114 25.98 -2.70 0.79
C PRO A 114 26.60 -3.74 -0.14
N SER A 115 25.97 -4.89 -0.22
CA SER A 115 26.40 -6.02 -1.04
C SER A 115 25.22 -6.71 -1.73
N GLY A 116 25.50 -7.71 -2.58
CA GLY A 116 24.43 -8.40 -3.29
C GLY A 116 23.77 -7.55 -4.36
N ILE A 117 24.51 -6.61 -4.96
CA ILE A 117 24.04 -5.72 -6.03
C ILE A 117 24.84 -6.00 -7.30
N ASP A 118 24.15 -6.25 -8.41
CA ASP A 118 24.78 -6.27 -9.74
C ASP A 118 24.84 -4.83 -10.26
N LEU A 119 26.05 -4.26 -10.27
CA LEU A 119 26.28 -2.89 -10.71
C LEU A 119 26.19 -2.69 -12.23
N GLU A 120 26.17 -3.76 -13.04
CA GLU A 120 25.87 -3.64 -14.47
C GLU A 120 24.37 -3.40 -14.68
N LEU A 121 23.52 -3.98 -13.81
CA LEU A 121 22.07 -3.75 -13.80
C LEU A 121 21.69 -2.49 -13.01
N ASN A 122 22.46 -2.14 -11.97
CA ASN A 122 22.16 -1.05 -11.04
C ASN A 122 23.34 -0.06 -10.94
N PRO A 123 23.77 0.59 -12.04
CA PRO A 123 24.94 1.45 -12.02
C PRO A 123 24.77 2.69 -11.12
N GLY A 124 23.53 3.11 -10.87
CA GLY A 124 23.19 4.22 -9.99
C GLY A 124 23.40 3.93 -8.50
N LEU A 125 23.65 2.66 -8.11
CA LEU A 125 23.86 2.26 -6.73
C LEU A 125 25.36 2.10 -6.37
N GLU A 126 26.29 2.31 -7.30
CA GLU A 126 27.71 2.15 -7.06
C GLU A 126 28.22 3.14 -6.00
N GLY A 127 28.76 2.60 -4.91
CA GLY A 127 29.36 3.38 -3.83
C GLY A 127 28.41 4.06 -2.86
N LEU A 128 27.10 3.76 -2.95
CA LEU A 128 26.10 4.21 -2.00
C LEU A 128 26.19 3.42 -0.70
N SER A 129 25.87 4.07 0.43
CA SER A 129 25.63 3.45 1.73
C SER A 129 24.24 2.79 1.79
N GLY A 130 23.98 1.98 2.84
CA GLY A 130 22.65 1.39 3.04
C GLY A 130 21.54 2.44 3.13
N LEU A 131 21.77 3.54 3.85
CA LEU A 131 20.84 4.66 3.94
C LEU A 131 20.60 5.34 2.57
N GLU A 132 21.64 5.54 1.75
CA GLU A 132 21.48 6.11 0.42
C GLU A 132 20.77 5.17 -0.57
N ILE A 133 20.83 3.84 -0.34
CA ILE A 133 20.02 2.88 -1.10
C ILE A 133 18.55 2.97 -0.69
N ILE A 134 18.24 3.15 0.61
CA ILE A 134 16.88 3.44 1.08
C ILE A 134 16.35 4.69 0.38
N ASP A 135 17.14 5.76 0.27
CA ASP A 135 16.75 6.97 -0.49
C ASP A 135 16.36 6.64 -1.93
N ARG A 136 17.13 5.78 -2.61
CA ARG A 136 16.82 5.39 -4.00
C ARG A 136 15.52 4.60 -4.12
N VAL A 137 15.18 3.75 -3.12
CA VAL A 137 13.88 3.07 -3.07
C VAL A 137 12.75 4.08 -2.89
N VAL A 138 12.93 5.07 -2.00
CA VAL A 138 11.94 6.14 -1.77
C VAL A 138 11.73 6.98 -3.03
N GLU A 139 12.83 7.42 -3.68
CA GLU A 139 12.76 8.19 -4.94
C GLU A 139 12.01 7.42 -6.05
N GLU A 140 12.23 6.12 -6.15
CA GLU A 140 11.57 5.30 -7.16
C GLU A 140 10.11 5.00 -6.80
N ALA A 141 9.80 4.83 -5.51
CA ALA A 141 8.42 4.71 -5.03
C ALA A 141 7.60 5.98 -5.36
N ASP A 142 8.20 7.17 -5.14
CA ASP A 142 7.59 8.46 -5.53
C ASP A 142 7.31 8.53 -7.02
N ALA A 143 8.29 8.14 -7.86
CA ALA A 143 8.15 8.13 -9.31
C ALA A 143 6.99 7.26 -9.82
N HIS A 144 6.58 6.26 -9.02
CA HIS A 144 5.45 5.38 -9.30
C HIS A 144 4.21 5.68 -8.43
N GLY A 145 4.18 6.80 -7.70
CA GLY A 145 3.07 7.20 -6.84
C GLY A 145 2.81 6.26 -5.67
N MET A 146 3.77 5.41 -5.33
CA MET A 146 3.72 4.51 -4.18
C MET A 146 4.10 5.24 -2.89
N ARG A 147 3.75 4.65 -1.76
CA ARG A 147 4.15 5.08 -0.42
C ARG A 147 5.17 4.11 0.18
N VAL A 148 5.92 4.59 1.14
CA VAL A 148 6.92 3.79 1.87
C VAL A 148 6.65 3.89 3.37
N VAL A 149 6.59 2.74 4.04
CA VAL A 149 6.68 2.60 5.48
C VAL A 149 8.09 2.10 5.79
N LEU A 150 8.84 2.84 6.58
CA LEU A 150 10.14 2.36 7.07
C LEU A 150 9.90 1.45 8.26
N ASP A 151 10.45 0.23 8.22
CA ASP A 151 10.35 -0.76 9.28
C ASP A 151 11.73 -1.01 9.90
N ARG A 152 11.88 -0.63 11.16
CA ARG A 152 13.05 -1.01 11.91
C ARG A 152 12.94 -2.47 12.33
N HIS A 153 13.41 -3.35 11.44
CA HIS A 153 13.22 -4.79 11.53
C HIS A 153 14.15 -5.45 12.54
N ARG A 154 15.40 -4.97 12.60
CA ARG A 154 16.46 -5.53 13.47
C ARG A 154 17.38 -4.45 14.01
N PRO A 155 17.96 -4.64 15.22
CA PRO A 155 19.06 -3.79 15.68
C PRO A 155 20.34 -4.00 14.86
N ALA A 156 20.69 -5.26 14.57
CA ALA A 156 21.85 -5.65 13.78
C ALA A 156 21.43 -6.65 12.70
N ALA A 157 22.25 -6.80 11.65
CA ALA A 157 21.94 -7.60 10.48
C ALA A 157 21.84 -9.11 10.74
N ASP A 158 22.45 -9.60 11.82
CA ASP A 158 22.57 -11.02 12.13
C ASP A 158 21.41 -11.62 12.90
N ALA A 159 20.62 -10.79 13.62
CA ALA A 159 19.56 -11.28 14.48
C ALA A 159 18.42 -10.31 14.74
N GLN A 160 17.21 -10.85 14.80
CA GLN A 160 16.04 -10.19 15.35
C GLN A 160 16.15 -10.08 16.87
N SER A 161 15.53 -9.08 17.47
CA SER A 161 15.54 -8.85 18.93
C SER A 161 14.13 -8.85 19.50
N PRO A 162 13.88 -9.53 20.64
CA PRO A 162 12.58 -9.46 21.31
C PRO A 162 12.27 -8.08 21.91
N LEU A 163 13.31 -7.25 22.07
CA LEU A 163 13.22 -5.88 22.57
C LEU A 163 13.71 -4.90 21.51
N TRP A 164 13.26 -3.66 21.57
CA TRP A 164 13.65 -2.56 20.70
C TRP A 164 15.11 -2.12 20.86
N TYR A 165 15.82 -2.67 21.84
CA TYR A 165 17.22 -2.35 22.14
C TYR A 165 18.04 -3.60 22.43
N THR A 166 19.34 -3.49 22.25
CA THR A 166 20.36 -4.46 22.65
C THR A 166 21.51 -3.74 23.37
N PRO A 167 22.49 -4.46 23.94
CA PRO A 167 23.69 -3.81 24.47
C PRO A 167 24.49 -3.02 23.43
N GLU A 168 24.44 -3.43 22.15
CA GLU A 168 25.13 -2.83 21.00
C GLU A 168 24.36 -1.66 20.43
N VAL A 169 23.03 -1.73 20.42
CA VAL A 169 22.11 -0.68 19.96
C VAL A 169 21.19 -0.33 21.13
N PRO A 170 21.59 0.60 22.02
CA PRO A 170 20.77 1.02 23.14
C PRO A 170 19.53 1.79 22.70
N GLU A 171 18.50 1.89 23.55
CA GLU A 171 17.27 2.63 23.28
C GLU A 171 17.52 4.08 22.79
N SER A 172 18.56 4.73 23.31
CA SER A 172 18.90 6.11 22.89
C SER A 172 19.32 6.17 21.42
N GLU A 173 20.06 5.18 20.93
CA GLU A 173 20.49 5.10 19.53
C GLU A 173 19.31 4.77 18.61
N TRP A 174 18.45 3.82 19.02
CA TRP A 174 17.22 3.50 18.30
C TRP A 174 16.32 4.74 18.13
N ILE A 175 16.17 5.58 19.17
CA ILE A 175 15.40 6.83 19.09
C ILE A 175 16.15 7.90 18.26
N GLU A 176 17.48 8.00 18.36
CA GLU A 176 18.29 8.92 17.56
C GLU A 176 18.21 8.59 16.07
N ASP A 177 18.25 7.31 15.69
CA ASP A 177 18.10 6.85 14.31
C ASP A 177 16.71 7.17 13.76
N TRP A 178 15.65 6.92 14.52
CA TRP A 178 14.30 7.32 14.14
C TRP A 178 14.14 8.83 13.97
N THR A 179 14.73 9.61 14.87
CA THR A 179 14.74 11.07 14.76
C THR A 179 15.47 11.53 13.49
N MET A 180 16.63 10.94 13.20
CA MET A 180 17.40 11.23 11.98
C MET A 180 16.62 10.90 10.71
N LEU A 181 15.96 9.73 10.64
CA LEU A 181 15.13 9.35 9.50
C LEU A 181 13.91 10.26 9.34
N ALA A 182 13.24 10.61 10.45
CA ALA A 182 12.10 11.52 10.44
C ALA A 182 12.49 12.93 9.95
N GLU A 183 13.65 13.46 10.38
CA GLU A 183 14.21 14.72 9.88
C GLU A 183 14.61 14.64 8.40
N ARG A 184 15.18 13.48 7.97
CA ARG A 184 15.65 13.26 6.60
C ARG A 184 14.53 13.34 5.56
N TYR A 185 13.39 12.75 5.86
CA TYR A 185 12.23 12.72 4.97
C TYR A 185 11.15 13.73 5.35
N ALA A 186 11.49 14.75 6.17
CA ALA A 186 10.51 15.77 6.54
C ALA A 186 10.04 16.55 5.30
N GLY A 187 8.71 16.55 5.08
CA GLY A 187 8.09 17.19 3.92
C GLY A 187 8.10 16.35 2.64
N ASP A 188 8.58 15.11 2.70
CA ASP A 188 8.44 14.12 1.63
C ASP A 188 7.22 13.22 1.92
N PRO A 189 6.11 13.34 1.17
CA PRO A 189 4.91 12.56 1.43
C PRO A 189 5.03 11.09 1.04
N THR A 190 6.10 10.69 0.37
CA THR A 190 6.34 9.31 -0.05
C THR A 190 6.57 8.41 1.14
N VAL A 191 7.36 8.87 2.12
CA VAL A 191 7.53 8.15 3.38
C VAL A 191 6.43 8.56 4.34
N ILE A 192 5.47 7.66 4.56
CA ILE A 192 4.26 7.95 5.34
C ILE A 192 4.37 7.65 6.83
N GLY A 193 5.37 6.87 7.26
CA GLY A 193 5.45 6.53 8.68
C GLY A 193 6.58 5.60 9.07
N ALA A 194 6.71 5.46 10.38
CA ALA A 194 7.70 4.66 11.08
C ALA A 194 7.02 3.45 11.74
N ASP A 195 7.35 2.25 11.28
CA ASP A 195 7.06 1.01 12.00
C ASP A 195 8.20 0.77 13.01
N LEU A 196 7.91 1.10 14.26
CA LEU A 196 8.92 1.44 15.24
C LEU A 196 9.87 0.28 15.59
N HIS A 197 9.38 -0.95 15.65
CA HIS A 197 10.16 -2.16 15.90
C HIS A 197 9.39 -3.41 15.53
N ASN A 198 10.00 -4.22 14.66
CA ASN A 198 9.43 -5.46 14.18
C ASN A 198 9.37 -6.52 15.28
N GLU A 199 8.19 -7.08 15.45
CA GLU A 199 7.90 -8.28 16.24
C GLU A 199 8.45 -8.28 17.67
N PRO A 200 8.11 -7.29 18.50
CA PRO A 200 8.42 -7.37 19.91
C PRO A 200 7.71 -8.58 20.52
N HIS A 201 8.47 -9.42 21.26
CA HIS A 201 7.94 -10.69 21.79
C HIS A 201 8.50 -11.07 23.15
N SER A 202 7.79 -11.96 23.82
CA SER A 202 8.24 -12.54 25.07
C SER A 202 9.38 -13.54 24.87
N THR A 203 10.12 -13.80 25.92
CA THR A 203 11.16 -14.83 25.92
C THR A 203 10.91 -15.84 27.02
N ALA A 204 11.41 -17.08 26.85
CA ALA A 204 11.19 -18.17 27.82
C ALA A 204 11.73 -17.88 29.23
N ASP A 205 12.71 -16.99 29.36
CA ASP A 205 13.26 -16.54 30.65
C ASP A 205 12.52 -15.29 31.20
N GLY A 206 11.50 -14.80 30.48
CA GLY A 206 10.68 -13.68 30.87
C GLY A 206 11.38 -12.32 30.76
N GLN A 207 12.45 -12.21 29.97
CA GLN A 207 13.18 -10.96 29.74
C GLN A 207 12.79 -10.23 28.45
N GLY A 208 11.95 -10.82 27.61
CA GLY A 208 11.44 -10.18 26.39
C GLY A 208 10.36 -9.13 26.64
N ALA A 209 9.80 -8.62 25.56
CA ALA A 209 8.76 -7.58 25.58
C ALA A 209 7.48 -8.05 26.28
N CYS A 210 6.75 -7.10 26.81
CA CYS A 210 5.41 -7.26 27.38
C CYS A 210 4.55 -6.03 27.05
N TRP A 211 3.24 -6.17 27.13
CA TRP A 211 2.29 -5.07 26.92
C TRP A 211 1.64 -4.67 28.26
N GLY A 212 1.73 -3.38 28.63
CA GLY A 212 1.07 -2.84 29.81
C GLY A 212 1.60 -3.37 31.16
N CYS A 213 2.78 -3.97 31.17
CA CYS A 213 3.37 -4.54 32.38
C CYS A 213 4.02 -3.48 33.32
N ALA A 214 4.06 -2.22 32.93
CA ALA A 214 4.61 -1.08 33.66
C ALA A 214 6.11 -1.22 34.00
N ASP A 215 6.85 -2.06 33.31
CA ASP A 215 8.30 -2.16 33.39
C ASP A 215 8.91 -1.34 32.23
N PRO A 216 9.56 -0.20 32.49
CA PRO A 216 10.02 0.69 31.42
C PRO A 216 11.09 0.07 30.50
N GLU A 217 11.75 -1.01 30.95
CA GLU A 217 12.75 -1.71 30.14
C GLU A 217 12.14 -2.81 29.26
N ARG A 218 10.85 -3.17 29.47
CA ARG A 218 10.20 -4.28 28.76
C ARG A 218 8.80 -3.98 28.26
N ASP A 219 8.14 -2.94 28.79
CA ASP A 219 6.81 -2.52 28.36
C ASP A 219 6.91 -1.84 27.00
N TRP A 220 6.65 -2.62 25.94
CA TRP A 220 6.72 -2.16 24.55
C TRP A 220 5.84 -0.94 24.31
N ARG A 221 4.63 -0.92 24.86
CA ARG A 221 3.75 0.24 24.76
C ARG A 221 4.42 1.53 25.25
N LEU A 222 5.16 1.49 26.39
CA LEU A 222 5.86 2.66 26.91
C LEU A 222 7.05 3.07 26.05
N ALA A 223 7.72 2.10 25.43
CA ALA A 223 8.83 2.36 24.50
C ALA A 223 8.30 3.02 23.22
N ALA A 224 7.20 2.48 22.67
CA ALA A 224 6.54 3.04 21.50
C ALA A 224 6.07 4.49 21.72
N GLU A 225 5.55 4.82 22.92
CA GLU A 225 5.22 6.20 23.29
C GLU A 225 6.47 7.10 23.25
N ARG A 226 7.63 6.64 23.79
CA ARG A 226 8.86 7.44 23.79
C ARG A 226 9.45 7.69 22.40
N ALA A 227 9.51 6.65 21.59
CA ALA A 227 10.04 6.76 20.23
C ALA A 227 9.07 7.51 19.32
N GLY A 228 7.75 7.23 19.43
CA GLY A 228 6.73 7.90 18.65
C GLY A 228 6.69 9.41 18.91
N GLU A 229 6.83 9.85 20.17
CA GLU A 229 6.94 11.28 20.48
C GLU A 229 8.19 11.91 19.85
N ALA A 230 9.33 11.21 19.84
CA ALA A 230 10.56 11.73 19.20
C ALA A 230 10.40 11.82 17.67
N VAL A 231 9.75 10.83 17.05
CA VAL A 231 9.41 10.87 15.62
C VAL A 231 8.51 12.06 15.31
N LEU A 232 7.43 12.26 16.06
CA LEU A 232 6.47 13.34 15.83
C LEU A 232 7.04 14.73 16.11
N GLU A 233 7.99 14.85 17.05
CA GLU A 233 8.73 16.11 17.26
C GLU A 233 9.61 16.47 16.06
N ALA A 234 10.20 15.46 15.39
CA ALA A 234 11.05 15.64 14.22
C ALA A 234 10.24 15.79 12.92
N ASN A 235 9.17 15.01 12.77
CA ASN A 235 8.30 15.02 11.59
C ASN A 235 6.84 14.75 11.98
N PRO A 236 6.02 15.79 12.19
CA PRO A 236 4.62 15.63 12.59
C PRO A 236 3.71 15.08 11.47
N ASP A 237 4.21 14.96 10.25
CA ASP A 237 3.46 14.44 9.13
C ASP A 237 3.44 12.90 9.10
N TRP A 238 4.39 12.25 9.79
CA TRP A 238 4.50 10.80 9.77
C TRP A 238 3.46 10.10 10.67
N LEU A 239 3.06 8.90 10.24
CA LEU A 239 2.36 7.94 11.08
C LEU A 239 3.36 7.24 12.00
N VAL A 240 2.91 6.93 13.21
CA VAL A 240 3.62 6.10 14.18
C VAL A 240 2.92 4.75 14.20
N ILE A 241 3.57 3.73 13.65
CA ILE A 241 3.04 2.38 13.56
C ILE A 241 3.59 1.55 14.73
N VAL A 242 2.68 0.94 15.48
CA VAL A 242 3.00 0.21 16.71
C VAL A 242 2.45 -1.20 16.63
N GLU A 243 3.34 -2.16 16.53
CA GLU A 243 2.97 -3.58 16.53
C GLU A 243 2.48 -4.06 17.90
N GLY A 244 1.76 -5.18 17.91
CA GLY A 244 1.44 -5.90 19.13
C GLY A 244 2.69 -6.58 19.75
N VAL A 245 2.44 -7.50 20.67
CA VAL A 245 3.42 -8.47 21.16
C VAL A 245 2.94 -9.89 20.82
N ASP A 246 3.61 -10.92 21.30
CA ASP A 246 3.12 -12.30 21.14
C ASP A 246 2.14 -12.72 22.25
N CYS A 247 2.42 -12.36 23.51
CA CYS A 247 1.68 -12.83 24.66
C CYS A 247 1.14 -11.69 25.53
N VAL A 248 -0.17 -11.66 25.78
CA VAL A 248 -0.84 -10.73 26.70
C VAL A 248 -1.65 -11.53 27.74
N PRO A 249 -1.09 -11.79 28.93
CA PRO A 249 -1.76 -12.60 29.95
C PRO A 249 -3.06 -12.01 30.46
N GLY A 250 -4.09 -12.84 30.59
CA GLY A 250 -5.37 -12.47 31.21
C GLY A 250 -6.36 -11.80 30.28
N THR A 251 -6.09 -11.72 28.99
CA THR A 251 -7.03 -11.24 27.97
C THR A 251 -8.02 -12.34 27.51
N PRO A 252 -9.15 -11.98 26.86
CA PRO A 252 -10.12 -12.95 26.34
C PRO A 252 -9.60 -13.81 25.17
N ALA A 253 -8.59 -13.33 24.43
CA ALA A 253 -7.92 -14.07 23.37
C ALA A 253 -7.11 -15.25 23.95
N PRO A 254 -6.63 -16.20 23.15
CA PRO A 254 -5.50 -17.03 23.57
C PRO A 254 -4.39 -16.11 24.09
N GLU A 255 -3.77 -16.47 25.23
CA GLU A 255 -2.76 -15.58 25.83
C GLU A 255 -1.60 -15.26 24.91
N CYS A 256 -1.26 -16.16 23.98
CA CYS A 256 -0.18 -16.02 23.03
C CYS A 256 -0.65 -16.30 21.60
N GLY A 257 -0.07 -15.56 20.66
CA GLY A 257 -0.26 -15.69 19.22
C GLY A 257 1.07 -15.51 18.48
N TRP A 258 1.02 -14.91 17.30
CA TRP A 258 2.21 -14.56 16.52
C TRP A 258 3.00 -13.42 17.18
N TRP A 259 4.31 -13.41 16.97
CA TRP A 259 5.15 -12.26 17.33
C TRP A 259 4.60 -11.00 16.65
N GLY A 260 4.56 -9.89 17.35
CA GLY A 260 3.95 -8.66 16.81
C GLY A 260 2.43 -8.70 16.64
N GLY A 261 1.76 -9.87 16.77
CA GLY A 261 0.38 -10.08 16.35
C GLY A 261 -0.71 -9.78 17.39
N ASN A 262 -0.37 -9.67 18.68
CA ASN A 262 -1.35 -9.62 19.76
C ASN A 262 -1.50 -8.22 20.34
N LEU A 263 -2.59 -7.54 19.98
CA LEU A 263 -3.01 -6.22 20.45
C LEU A 263 -4.12 -6.27 21.51
N SER A 264 -4.45 -7.46 22.05
CA SER A 264 -5.54 -7.64 23.02
C SER A 264 -5.36 -6.86 24.32
N GLY A 265 -4.16 -6.33 24.58
CA GLY A 265 -3.88 -5.44 25.72
C GLY A 265 -4.23 -3.96 25.51
N VAL A 266 -4.51 -3.54 24.26
CA VAL A 266 -4.76 -2.13 23.92
C VAL A 266 -5.95 -1.52 24.65
N PRO A 267 -7.11 -2.21 24.81
CA PRO A 267 -8.25 -1.61 25.50
C PRO A 267 -7.93 -1.17 26.94
N GLU A 268 -7.07 -1.90 27.65
CA GLU A 268 -6.69 -1.55 29.03
C GLU A 268 -5.44 -0.62 29.06
N HIS A 269 -4.55 -0.78 28.10
CA HIS A 269 -3.27 -0.07 28.02
C HIS A 269 -3.01 0.49 26.60
N PRO A 270 -3.80 1.48 26.15
CA PRO A 270 -3.58 2.08 24.83
C PRO A 270 -2.25 2.87 24.78
N VAL A 271 -1.65 2.92 23.60
CA VAL A 271 -0.56 3.85 23.28
C VAL A 271 -1.10 5.28 23.29
N ARG A 272 -0.34 6.20 23.83
CA ARG A 272 -0.72 7.63 23.93
C ARG A 272 0.36 8.48 23.30
N LEU A 273 -0.01 9.18 22.25
CA LEU A 273 0.83 10.15 21.56
C LEU A 273 0.24 11.54 21.68
N SER A 274 1.10 12.57 21.59
CA SER A 274 0.68 13.98 21.58
C SER A 274 -0.24 14.31 20.40
N GLU A 275 -0.03 13.63 19.27
CA GLU A 275 -0.88 13.69 18.08
C GLU A 275 -1.55 12.32 17.89
N PRO A 276 -2.74 12.09 18.49
CA PRO A 276 -3.39 10.77 18.47
C PRO A 276 -3.82 10.29 17.08
N ASP A 277 -4.02 11.22 16.16
CA ASP A 277 -4.38 10.97 14.76
C ASP A 277 -3.18 10.51 13.90
N LYS A 278 -2.01 10.34 14.51
CA LYS A 278 -0.83 9.74 13.87
C LYS A 278 -0.55 8.31 14.30
N LEU A 279 -1.36 7.73 15.20
CA LEU A 279 -1.20 6.37 15.67
C LEU A 279 -1.89 5.37 14.72
N VAL A 280 -1.14 4.35 14.31
CA VAL A 280 -1.63 3.15 13.64
C VAL A 280 -1.17 1.93 14.46
N TYR A 281 -2.06 1.00 14.75
CA TYR A 281 -1.62 -0.27 15.30
C TYR A 281 -1.30 -1.25 14.18
N SER A 282 -0.33 -2.14 14.41
CA SER A 282 0.04 -3.18 13.44
C SER A 282 -0.02 -4.56 14.06
N ALA A 283 -0.41 -5.55 13.25
CA ALA A 283 -0.42 -6.96 13.65
C ALA A 283 0.24 -7.83 12.59
N HIS A 284 0.80 -8.97 13.01
CA HIS A 284 1.31 -10.02 12.14
C HIS A 284 0.48 -11.29 12.29
N GLU A 285 0.22 -11.96 11.18
CA GLU A 285 -0.59 -13.18 11.14
C GLU A 285 -0.09 -14.12 10.04
N TYR A 286 0.13 -15.38 10.37
CA TYR A 286 0.74 -16.32 9.44
C TYR A 286 -0.03 -17.64 9.30
N ALA A 287 0.20 -18.32 8.17
CA ALA A 287 -0.43 -19.57 7.82
C ALA A 287 0.19 -20.78 8.55
N THR A 288 -0.49 -21.91 8.46
CA THR A 288 -0.06 -23.19 9.01
C THR A 288 1.36 -23.61 8.57
N SER A 289 1.73 -23.33 7.31
CA SER A 289 3.05 -23.66 6.78
C SER A 289 4.19 -22.88 7.42
N VAL A 290 3.92 -21.73 8.05
CA VAL A 290 4.92 -20.93 8.77
C VAL A 290 5.13 -21.51 10.17
N ALA A 291 4.06 -21.65 10.94
CA ALA A 291 4.07 -22.40 12.18
C ALA A 291 2.67 -22.95 12.51
N ASP A 292 2.58 -24.24 12.79
CA ASP A 292 1.33 -24.92 13.12
C ASP A 292 0.84 -24.47 14.51
N GLN A 293 -0.37 -23.92 14.56
CA GLN A 293 -1.01 -23.42 15.77
C GLN A 293 -2.28 -24.24 16.07
N ASP A 294 -2.63 -24.37 17.33
CA ASP A 294 -3.77 -25.19 17.78
C ASP A 294 -5.10 -24.80 17.11
N TRP A 295 -5.27 -23.56 16.72
CA TRP A 295 -6.50 -23.08 16.08
C TRP A 295 -6.67 -23.53 14.63
N PHE A 296 -5.61 -23.97 13.94
CA PHE A 296 -5.69 -24.57 12.61
C PHE A 296 -6.22 -26.01 12.65
N ASP A 297 -6.12 -26.66 13.81
CA ASP A 297 -6.64 -28.01 14.05
C ASP A 297 -8.07 -28.00 14.66
N ASP A 298 -8.64 -26.80 14.91
CA ASP A 298 -10.02 -26.68 15.40
C ASP A 298 -10.99 -27.25 14.36
N PRO A 299 -11.96 -28.12 14.76
CA PRO A 299 -12.97 -28.64 13.83
C PRO A 299 -13.83 -27.56 13.15
N ALA A 300 -13.85 -26.34 13.68
CA ALA A 300 -14.55 -25.18 13.08
C ALA A 300 -13.69 -24.41 12.07
N PHE A 301 -12.42 -24.78 11.87
CA PHE A 301 -11.57 -24.10 10.89
C PHE A 301 -12.18 -24.17 9.47
N PRO A 302 -12.27 -23.05 8.69
CA PRO A 302 -11.76 -21.71 8.98
C PRO A 302 -12.77 -20.79 9.73
N ASP A 303 -14.01 -21.23 10.01
CA ASP A 303 -15.08 -20.40 10.61
C ASP A 303 -14.70 -19.83 12.00
N ASN A 304 -13.70 -20.40 12.67
CA ASN A 304 -13.16 -19.89 13.94
C ASN A 304 -12.21 -18.71 13.79
N MET A 305 -11.61 -18.51 12.60
CA MET A 305 -10.54 -17.55 12.40
C MET A 305 -10.99 -16.07 12.57
N PRO A 306 -12.11 -15.59 12.02
CA PRO A 306 -12.55 -14.21 12.24
C PRO A 306 -12.69 -13.85 13.72
N GLY A 307 -13.27 -14.74 14.53
CA GLY A 307 -13.39 -14.50 15.96
C GLY A 307 -12.07 -14.50 16.72
N LEU A 308 -11.06 -15.24 16.23
CA LEU A 308 -9.71 -15.22 16.74
C LEU A 308 -9.00 -13.92 16.39
N TRP A 309 -9.09 -13.49 15.13
CA TRP A 309 -8.52 -12.21 14.67
C TRP A 309 -9.14 -11.01 15.38
N ASP A 310 -10.48 -11.02 15.59
CA ASP A 310 -11.15 -10.01 16.41
C ASP A 310 -10.57 -9.92 17.82
N ALA A 311 -10.29 -11.07 18.42
CA ALA A 311 -9.74 -11.13 19.78
C ALA A 311 -8.28 -10.66 19.85
N PHE A 312 -7.47 -10.91 18.82
CA PHE A 312 -6.07 -10.49 18.79
C PHE A 312 -5.90 -9.04 18.36
N PHE A 313 -6.54 -8.59 17.26
CA PHE A 313 -6.27 -7.28 16.66
C PHE A 313 -7.50 -6.58 16.05
N GLY A 314 -8.47 -7.29 15.48
CA GLY A 314 -9.57 -6.69 14.72
C GLY A 314 -10.47 -5.77 15.56
N HIS A 315 -10.54 -6.00 16.88
CA HIS A 315 -11.28 -5.13 17.81
C HIS A 315 -10.80 -3.68 17.77
N ILE A 316 -9.54 -3.40 17.35
CA ILE A 316 -8.98 -2.05 17.22
C ILE A 316 -9.81 -1.21 16.24
N GLU A 317 -10.05 -1.75 15.04
CA GLU A 317 -10.87 -1.10 14.02
C GLU A 317 -12.37 -1.16 14.36
N HIS A 318 -12.86 -2.32 14.78
CA HIS A 318 -14.28 -2.51 15.07
C HIS A 318 -14.78 -1.60 16.19
N ASP A 319 -13.95 -1.29 17.17
CA ASP A 319 -14.24 -0.35 18.25
C ASP A 319 -13.98 1.12 17.85
N GLY A 320 -13.41 1.36 16.66
CA GLY A 320 -13.07 2.69 16.16
C GLY A 320 -11.94 3.35 16.95
N ALA A 321 -11.01 2.56 17.51
CA ALA A 321 -9.97 3.06 18.39
C ALA A 321 -8.81 3.72 17.60
N ALA A 322 -8.37 3.10 16.50
CA ALA A 322 -7.34 3.57 15.58
C ALA A 322 -7.39 2.74 14.28
N PRO A 323 -6.70 3.17 13.20
CA PRO A 323 -6.46 2.32 12.05
C PRO A 323 -5.59 1.11 12.41
N LEU A 324 -5.79 0.01 11.70
CA LEU A 324 -5.05 -1.23 11.85
C LEU A 324 -4.31 -1.56 10.53
N LEU A 325 -3.02 -1.83 10.63
CA LEU A 325 -2.22 -2.40 9.56
C LEU A 325 -1.98 -3.89 9.84
N LEU A 326 -2.31 -4.79 8.92
CA LEU A 326 -1.75 -6.12 8.92
C LEU A 326 -0.37 -6.05 8.26
N GLY A 327 0.68 -5.78 9.07
CA GLY A 327 2.04 -5.43 8.62
C GLY A 327 2.76 -6.59 7.95
N GLU A 328 2.49 -7.81 8.41
CA GLU A 328 3.01 -9.03 7.79
C GLU A 328 1.98 -10.15 7.82
N PHE A 329 1.83 -10.80 6.70
CA PHE A 329 1.13 -12.07 6.55
C PHE A 329 1.59 -12.76 5.27
N GLY A 330 1.63 -14.08 5.28
CA GLY A 330 2.11 -14.79 4.09
C GLY A 330 2.06 -16.31 4.26
N THR A 331 2.32 -17.01 3.15
CA THR A 331 2.28 -18.47 3.09
C THR A 331 3.05 -19.01 1.89
N THR A 332 3.54 -20.25 1.99
CA THR A 332 4.07 -21.02 0.85
C THR A 332 2.97 -21.65 0.00
N LEU A 333 1.73 -21.73 0.47
CA LEU A 333 0.61 -22.52 -0.09
C LEU A 333 0.90 -24.03 -0.15
N GLN A 334 1.86 -24.55 0.64
CA GLN A 334 2.22 -25.97 0.61
C GLN A 334 1.30 -26.84 1.48
N ASP A 335 0.71 -26.29 2.55
CA ASP A 335 -0.33 -26.97 3.31
C ASP A 335 -1.71 -26.65 2.68
N PRO A 336 -2.60 -27.61 2.50
CA PRO A 336 -3.94 -27.35 1.96
C PRO A 336 -4.77 -26.35 2.76
N ARG A 337 -4.47 -26.14 4.05
CA ARG A 337 -5.14 -25.15 4.91
C ARG A 337 -4.71 -23.72 4.61
N ASP A 338 -3.51 -23.55 4.06
CA ASP A 338 -2.95 -22.21 3.78
C ASP A 338 -3.81 -21.39 2.82
N GLY A 339 -4.24 -21.98 1.70
CA GLY A 339 -5.10 -21.30 0.74
C GLY A 339 -6.49 -20.98 1.30
N VAL A 340 -7.01 -21.85 2.19
CA VAL A 340 -8.28 -21.61 2.89
C VAL A 340 -8.12 -20.46 3.88
N TRP A 341 -7.05 -20.46 4.67
CA TRP A 341 -6.71 -19.37 5.60
C TRP A 341 -6.51 -18.04 4.88
N LEU A 342 -5.71 -18.01 3.80
CA LEU A 342 -5.44 -16.78 3.06
C LEU A 342 -6.71 -16.20 2.44
N GLY A 343 -7.59 -17.05 1.87
CA GLY A 343 -8.88 -16.60 1.33
C GLY A 343 -9.79 -16.02 2.40
N GLU A 344 -9.86 -16.64 3.58
CA GLU A 344 -10.66 -16.16 4.70
C GLU A 344 -10.08 -14.85 5.27
N LEU A 345 -8.74 -14.75 5.39
CA LEU A 345 -8.06 -13.55 5.88
C LEU A 345 -8.30 -12.37 4.94
N MET A 346 -8.12 -12.54 3.62
CA MET A 346 -8.38 -11.46 2.66
C MET A 346 -9.84 -11.02 2.68
N SER A 347 -10.77 -11.96 2.83
CA SER A 347 -12.20 -11.65 3.01
C SER A 347 -12.46 -10.85 4.30
N TYR A 348 -11.77 -11.20 5.39
CA TYR A 348 -11.86 -10.50 6.67
C TYR A 348 -11.30 -9.06 6.57
N LEU A 349 -10.17 -8.85 5.89
CA LEU A 349 -9.58 -7.52 5.68
C LEU A 349 -10.46 -6.62 4.79
N GLY A 350 -11.32 -7.19 3.96
CA GLY A 350 -12.29 -6.48 3.14
C GLY A 350 -11.71 -5.78 1.92
N GLU A 351 -12.59 -5.42 0.99
CA GLU A 351 -12.27 -4.75 -0.27
C GLU A 351 -12.41 -3.23 -0.20
N GLY A 352 -11.80 -2.54 -1.17
CA GLY A 352 -11.97 -1.09 -1.37
C GLY A 352 -11.24 -0.22 -0.34
N PRO A 353 -11.51 1.10 -0.35
CA PRO A 353 -10.72 2.07 0.41
C PRO A 353 -10.98 2.05 1.94
N THR A 354 -12.00 1.33 2.39
CA THR A 354 -12.38 1.20 3.81
C THR A 354 -12.08 -0.18 4.38
N GLY A 355 -11.40 -1.06 3.65
CA GLY A 355 -10.87 -2.30 4.18
C GLY A 355 -9.66 -2.05 5.07
N THR A 356 -9.27 -3.05 5.87
CA THR A 356 -8.09 -3.00 6.73
C THR A 356 -6.80 -2.86 5.90
N ASP A 357 -5.90 -1.99 6.31
CA ASP A 357 -4.59 -1.80 5.70
C ASP A 357 -3.74 -3.07 5.77
N PHE A 358 -2.91 -3.32 4.75
CA PHE A 358 -2.04 -4.50 4.77
C PHE A 358 -0.75 -4.34 3.96
N THR A 359 0.30 -5.11 4.35
CA THR A 359 1.52 -5.34 3.58
C THR A 359 1.89 -6.81 3.59
N TYR A 360 1.82 -7.48 2.42
CA TYR A 360 2.09 -8.93 2.29
C TYR A 360 3.57 -9.27 2.49
N TRP A 361 3.87 -10.31 3.26
CA TRP A 361 5.22 -10.86 3.39
C TRP A 361 5.40 -12.04 2.41
N SER A 362 6.14 -11.87 1.26
CA SER A 362 6.89 -10.71 0.85
C SER A 362 6.97 -10.60 -0.67
N TRP A 363 7.58 -9.54 -1.19
CA TRP A 363 7.94 -9.42 -2.61
C TRP A 363 8.93 -10.50 -3.04
N ASN A 364 9.94 -10.68 -2.23
CA ASN A 364 11.11 -11.53 -2.44
C ASN A 364 10.76 -13.02 -2.49
N PRO A 365 11.25 -13.81 -3.46
CA PRO A 365 11.05 -15.26 -3.49
C PRO A 365 11.86 -16.03 -2.43
N ASN A 366 12.88 -15.42 -1.86
CA ASN A 366 13.83 -16.08 -0.96
C ASN A 366 13.47 -15.98 0.54
N SER A 367 12.23 -15.67 0.88
CA SER A 367 11.72 -15.90 2.23
C SER A 367 11.60 -17.41 2.47
N GLY A 368 12.27 -17.91 3.53
CA GLY A 368 12.28 -19.34 3.84
C GLY A 368 10.93 -19.88 4.29
N ASP A 369 10.09 -19.03 4.88
CA ASP A 369 8.85 -19.40 5.55
C ASP A 369 7.63 -19.24 4.65
N THR A 370 7.64 -18.24 3.75
CA THR A 370 6.49 -17.89 2.94
C THR A 370 6.77 -17.94 1.43
N GLY A 371 8.05 -17.93 1.03
CA GLY A 371 8.40 -17.55 -0.34
C GLY A 371 7.95 -16.11 -0.63
N GLY A 372 7.80 -15.74 -1.89
CA GLY A 372 7.40 -14.38 -2.29
C GLY A 372 6.23 -14.34 -3.24
N ILE A 373 5.87 -13.12 -3.63
CA ILE A 373 4.99 -12.84 -4.78
C ILE A 373 5.74 -13.16 -6.08
N LEU A 374 7.07 -13.01 -6.10
CA LEU A 374 7.89 -13.46 -7.22
C LEU A 374 8.31 -14.92 -7.05
N GLN A 375 8.54 -15.59 -8.17
CA GLN A 375 9.20 -16.88 -8.24
C GLN A 375 10.72 -16.72 -8.17
N ASP A 376 11.45 -17.86 -8.06
CA ASP A 376 12.92 -17.91 -7.90
C ASP A 376 13.71 -17.18 -9.01
N ASP A 377 13.08 -16.86 -10.13
CA ASP A 377 13.69 -16.09 -11.21
C ASP A 377 13.63 -14.56 -10.98
N TRP A 378 13.06 -14.12 -9.86
CA TRP A 378 12.91 -12.73 -9.43
C TRP A 378 12.07 -11.85 -10.39
N THR A 379 11.38 -12.44 -11.34
CA THR A 379 10.62 -11.73 -12.38
C THR A 379 9.21 -12.25 -12.52
N THR A 380 9.04 -13.58 -12.54
CA THR A 380 7.75 -14.22 -12.74
C THR A 380 6.91 -14.11 -11.48
N VAL A 381 5.68 -13.61 -11.63
CA VAL A 381 4.72 -13.52 -10.53
C VAL A 381 4.15 -14.91 -10.21
N ASP A 382 4.12 -15.27 -8.94
CA ASP A 382 3.40 -16.43 -8.44
C ASP A 382 1.89 -16.17 -8.49
N GLN A 383 1.27 -16.58 -9.59
CA GLN A 383 -0.16 -16.33 -9.84
C GLN A 383 -1.06 -17.04 -8.83
N ASP A 384 -0.62 -18.15 -8.24
CA ASP A 384 -1.41 -18.87 -7.24
C ASP A 384 -1.56 -18.05 -5.94
N LYS A 385 -0.52 -17.28 -5.57
CA LYS A 385 -0.57 -16.34 -4.43
C LYS A 385 -1.22 -15.02 -4.80
N TYR A 386 -0.79 -14.42 -5.92
CA TYR A 386 -1.24 -13.11 -6.34
C TYR A 386 -2.76 -13.05 -6.54
N ALA A 387 -3.38 -14.12 -7.06
CA ALA A 387 -4.83 -14.19 -7.24
C ALA A 387 -5.66 -14.04 -5.95
N TYR A 388 -5.09 -14.31 -4.77
CA TYR A 388 -5.76 -14.02 -3.49
C TYR A 388 -5.70 -12.53 -3.13
N LEU A 389 -4.67 -11.81 -3.55
CA LEU A 389 -4.43 -10.42 -3.21
C LEU A 389 -5.04 -9.44 -4.21
N GLU A 390 -4.96 -9.76 -5.51
CA GLU A 390 -5.37 -8.89 -6.62
C GLU A 390 -6.74 -8.19 -6.42
N PRO A 391 -7.82 -8.88 -5.96
CA PRO A 391 -9.12 -8.24 -5.77
C PRO A 391 -9.16 -7.16 -4.69
N TYR A 392 -8.17 -7.14 -3.81
CA TYR A 392 -8.09 -6.27 -2.63
C TYR A 392 -7.09 -5.13 -2.79
N LEU A 393 -6.32 -5.13 -3.88
CA LEU A 393 -5.32 -4.10 -4.16
C LEU A 393 -5.99 -2.80 -4.63
N LEU A 394 -5.42 -1.68 -4.18
CA LEU A 394 -5.76 -0.34 -4.65
C LEU A 394 -4.49 0.23 -5.30
N PRO A 395 -4.47 0.35 -6.63
CA PRO A 395 -3.28 0.84 -7.33
C PRO A 395 -2.81 2.20 -6.78
N PRO A 396 -1.50 2.50 -6.85
CA PRO A 396 -0.99 3.79 -6.45
C PRO A 396 -1.70 4.90 -7.23
N GLY A 397 -2.00 6.00 -6.56
CA GLY A 397 -2.35 7.24 -7.23
C GLY A 397 -1.10 7.71 -7.94
N GLY A 398 -1.20 8.12 -9.21
CA GLY A 398 -0.04 8.64 -9.92
C GLY A 398 0.63 9.72 -9.09
N GLY A 399 1.93 9.55 -8.81
CA GLY A 399 2.77 10.60 -8.24
C GLY A 399 2.65 11.86 -9.08
N ASP A 400 3.06 13.03 -8.56
CA ASP A 400 2.99 14.37 -9.19
C ASP A 400 3.63 14.52 -10.60
N GLY A 401 3.65 13.47 -11.39
CA GLY A 401 3.68 13.49 -12.83
C GLY A 401 2.26 13.70 -13.34
N GLY A 402 1.68 14.86 -13.05
CA GLY A 402 0.43 15.33 -13.62
C GLY A 402 -0.62 14.25 -13.89
N GLY A 403 -1.48 13.94 -12.91
CA GLY A 403 -2.76 13.26 -13.20
C GLY A 403 -3.44 13.97 -14.38
N PRO A 404 -4.21 13.25 -15.21
CA PRO A 404 -4.83 13.87 -16.37
C PRO A 404 -5.53 15.17 -15.94
N PRO A 405 -5.37 16.28 -16.67
CA PRO A 405 -6.07 17.51 -16.34
C PRO A 405 -7.55 17.17 -16.19
N ASP A 406 -8.20 17.64 -15.13
CA ASP A 406 -9.60 17.34 -14.77
C ASP A 406 -10.45 17.23 -16.03
N GLY A 407 -10.86 16.00 -16.40
CA GLY A 407 -11.70 15.73 -17.58
C GLY A 407 -10.99 15.15 -18.80
N ALA A 408 -9.72 14.74 -18.76
CA ALA A 408 -9.12 13.97 -19.86
C ALA A 408 -9.84 12.61 -20.00
N ALA A 409 -10.24 12.27 -21.23
CA ALA A 409 -10.96 11.02 -21.50
C ALA A 409 -10.01 9.82 -21.71
N CYS A 410 -8.69 10.03 -21.66
CA CYS A 410 -7.66 9.03 -21.92
C CYS A 410 -6.29 9.44 -21.38
N THR A 411 -5.50 8.44 -21.01
CA THR A 411 -4.08 8.57 -20.63
C THR A 411 -3.20 7.74 -21.57
N VAL A 412 -1.96 8.18 -21.83
CA VAL A 412 -0.98 7.42 -22.61
C VAL A 412 0.35 7.39 -21.87
N ASP A 413 0.75 6.21 -21.44
CA ASP A 413 2.10 5.95 -20.95
C ASP A 413 3.01 5.58 -22.12
N TYR A 414 4.06 6.37 -22.37
CA TYR A 414 5.00 6.15 -23.46
C TYR A 414 6.39 5.84 -22.92
N ARG A 415 6.88 4.63 -23.19
CA ARG A 415 8.20 4.15 -22.73
C ARG A 415 9.06 3.71 -23.89
N VAL A 416 10.34 4.12 -23.88
CA VAL A 416 11.37 3.53 -24.75
C VAL A 416 11.81 2.21 -24.12
N THR A 417 11.52 1.10 -24.81
CA THR A 417 11.79 -0.26 -24.30
C THR A 417 13.19 -0.78 -24.67
N ASP A 418 13.83 -0.22 -25.70
CA ASP A 418 15.22 -0.50 -26.09
C ASP A 418 15.72 0.61 -27.01
N ALA A 419 17.03 0.92 -26.96
CA ALA A 419 17.65 1.95 -27.80
C ALA A 419 19.04 1.54 -28.28
N TRP A 420 19.38 1.85 -29.56
CA TRP A 420 20.69 1.60 -30.20
C TRP A 420 21.08 2.77 -31.06
N ASP A 421 22.31 2.77 -31.60
CA ASP A 421 22.91 3.91 -32.35
C ASP A 421 22.01 4.48 -33.47
N ALA A 422 21.14 3.70 -34.07
CA ALA A 422 20.35 4.11 -35.25
C ALA A 422 18.85 4.15 -35.04
N GLY A 423 18.34 3.82 -33.84
CA GLY A 423 16.91 3.76 -33.56
C GLY A 423 16.57 3.21 -32.19
N PHE A 424 15.30 2.92 -31.99
CA PHE A 424 14.76 2.43 -30.72
C PHE A 424 13.47 1.65 -30.93
N THR A 425 13.06 0.91 -29.90
CA THR A 425 11.68 0.45 -29.71
C THR A 425 11.04 1.21 -28.58
N ALA A 426 9.75 1.46 -28.72
CA ALA A 426 8.95 2.07 -27.65
C ALA A 426 7.54 1.45 -27.61
N GLU A 427 6.92 1.57 -26.47
CA GLU A 427 5.54 1.17 -26.24
C GLU A 427 4.74 2.37 -25.73
N ALA A 428 3.54 2.56 -26.27
CA ALA A 428 2.55 3.52 -25.81
C ALA A 428 1.34 2.73 -25.29
N VAL A 429 1.06 2.80 -24.01
CA VAL A 429 -0.11 2.16 -23.39
C VAL A 429 -1.22 3.19 -23.27
N LEU A 430 -2.26 3.04 -24.11
CA LEU A 430 -3.45 3.87 -24.09
C LEU A 430 -4.44 3.33 -23.06
N THR A 431 -4.87 4.14 -22.10
CA THR A 431 -5.93 3.83 -21.13
C THR A 431 -7.16 4.69 -21.38
N ASN A 432 -8.34 4.10 -21.31
CA ASN A 432 -9.61 4.83 -21.38
C ASN A 432 -10.05 5.24 -19.98
N ASP A 433 -9.81 6.50 -19.63
CA ASP A 433 -10.20 7.06 -18.33
C ASP A 433 -11.63 7.66 -18.36
N GLY A 434 -12.28 7.58 -19.51
CA GLY A 434 -13.66 8.05 -19.69
C GLY A 434 -14.68 7.05 -19.15
N SER A 435 -15.94 7.51 -19.05
CA SER A 435 -17.07 6.68 -18.60
C SER A 435 -17.77 5.89 -19.71
N THR A 436 -17.27 5.96 -20.97
CA THR A 436 -17.85 5.30 -22.15
C THR A 436 -16.75 4.59 -22.94
N ALA A 437 -17.08 3.44 -23.53
CA ALA A 437 -16.15 2.71 -24.38
C ALA A 437 -15.66 3.57 -25.56
N LEU A 438 -14.36 3.52 -25.85
CA LEU A 438 -13.75 4.12 -27.04
C LEU A 438 -13.87 3.14 -28.20
N GLU A 439 -14.84 3.36 -29.05
CA GLU A 439 -15.08 2.51 -30.22
C GLU A 439 -14.21 2.93 -31.41
N ASP A 440 -13.59 1.94 -32.10
CA ASP A 440 -12.73 2.17 -33.26
C ASP A 440 -11.65 3.26 -32.99
N TRP A 441 -11.06 3.23 -31.79
CA TRP A 441 -10.13 4.25 -31.33
C TRP A 441 -8.95 4.46 -32.27
N THR A 442 -8.49 5.70 -32.36
CA THR A 442 -7.32 6.09 -33.13
C THR A 442 -6.50 7.08 -32.32
N LEU A 443 -5.34 6.60 -31.85
CA LEU A 443 -4.36 7.38 -31.11
C LEU A 443 -3.39 8.07 -32.06
N THR A 444 -3.12 9.34 -31.86
CA THR A 444 -2.17 10.13 -32.65
C THR A 444 -1.20 10.87 -31.74
N TRP A 445 0.04 11.03 -32.20
CA TRP A 445 1.06 11.87 -31.55
C TRP A 445 2.08 12.41 -32.56
N THR A 446 2.82 13.43 -32.17
CA THR A 446 3.89 13.99 -33.03
C THR A 446 5.21 13.26 -32.74
N ALA A 447 5.76 12.60 -33.75
CA ALA A 447 7.10 12.01 -33.63
C ALA A 447 8.16 13.12 -33.46
N PRO A 448 9.13 12.96 -32.55
CA PRO A 448 10.25 13.89 -32.43
C PRO A 448 11.00 14.09 -33.74
N GLU A 449 11.68 15.24 -33.88
CA GLU A 449 12.39 15.57 -35.12
C GLU A 449 13.47 14.52 -35.47
N GLY A 450 13.38 13.98 -36.67
CA GLY A 450 14.30 12.94 -37.14
C GLY A 450 13.84 11.51 -36.90
N VAL A 451 12.76 11.31 -36.11
CA VAL A 451 12.19 9.99 -35.85
C VAL A 451 11.34 9.49 -37.01
N ARG A 452 11.54 8.22 -37.40
CA ARG A 452 10.74 7.53 -38.42
C ARG A 452 10.34 6.15 -37.92
N VAL A 453 9.04 5.92 -37.82
CA VAL A 453 8.50 4.60 -37.50
C VAL A 453 8.75 3.66 -38.68
N ALA A 454 9.45 2.57 -38.41
CA ALA A 454 9.77 1.52 -39.38
C ALA A 454 8.79 0.33 -39.27
N ASN A 455 8.26 0.05 -38.08
CA ASN A 455 7.33 -1.03 -37.82
C ASN A 455 6.46 -0.71 -36.60
N GLY A 456 5.29 -1.33 -36.49
CA GLY A 456 4.41 -1.24 -35.31
C GLY A 456 3.64 -2.54 -35.08
N TRP A 457 3.24 -2.77 -33.83
CA TRP A 457 2.45 -3.93 -33.38
C TRP A 457 1.44 -3.49 -32.31
N GLY A 458 0.51 -4.38 -31.97
CA GLY A 458 -0.59 -4.07 -31.04
C GLY A 458 -1.72 -3.24 -31.67
N ALA A 459 -1.41 -2.40 -32.67
CA ALA A 459 -2.35 -1.59 -33.44
C ALA A 459 -1.94 -1.51 -34.92
N ARG A 460 -2.75 -0.88 -35.75
CA ARG A 460 -2.34 -0.52 -37.13
C ARG A 460 -1.62 0.81 -37.08
N VAL A 461 -0.29 0.78 -37.09
CA VAL A 461 0.55 1.96 -36.98
C VAL A 461 0.98 2.49 -38.34
N SER A 462 0.91 3.80 -38.54
CA SER A 462 1.39 4.53 -39.73
C SER A 462 1.97 5.88 -39.32
N GLN A 463 2.84 6.46 -40.18
CA GLN A 463 3.37 7.81 -39.98
C GLN A 463 3.22 8.61 -41.30
N ASP A 464 2.63 9.79 -41.19
CA ASP A 464 2.58 10.78 -42.27
C ASP A 464 3.21 12.11 -41.81
N GLY A 465 4.33 12.48 -42.44
CA GLY A 465 5.10 13.63 -42.00
C GLY A 465 5.65 13.44 -40.59
N GLY A 466 5.25 14.31 -39.66
CA GLY A 466 5.56 14.24 -38.24
C GLY A 466 4.56 13.46 -37.40
N THR A 467 3.38 13.17 -37.93
CA THR A 467 2.30 12.54 -37.15
C THR A 467 2.36 11.02 -37.25
N VAL A 468 2.41 10.35 -36.09
CA VAL A 468 2.19 8.91 -35.96
C VAL A 468 0.73 8.67 -35.65
N THR A 469 0.16 7.65 -36.28
CA THR A 469 -1.25 7.24 -36.09
C THR A 469 -1.30 5.75 -35.80
N ALA A 470 -1.90 5.37 -34.67
CA ALA A 470 -2.18 4.00 -34.27
C ALA A 470 -3.69 3.78 -34.16
N SER A 471 -4.23 2.91 -35.02
CA SER A 471 -5.68 2.61 -35.03
C SER A 471 -5.97 1.25 -34.45
N ALA A 472 -7.11 1.13 -33.78
CA ALA A 472 -7.59 -0.10 -33.15
C ALA A 472 -7.46 -1.32 -34.07
N PRO A 473 -6.95 -2.45 -33.59
CA PRO A 473 -6.90 -3.68 -34.35
C PRO A 473 -8.31 -4.31 -34.44
N ASP A 474 -8.54 -5.16 -35.45
CA ASP A 474 -9.87 -5.77 -35.69
C ASP A 474 -10.36 -6.66 -34.52
N TRP A 475 -9.44 -7.15 -33.72
CA TRP A 475 -9.71 -8.02 -32.56
C TRP A 475 -9.89 -7.27 -31.23
N ALA A 476 -9.58 -5.95 -31.17
CA ALA A 476 -9.74 -5.09 -30.00
C ALA A 476 -10.22 -3.69 -30.41
N ARG A 477 -11.40 -3.62 -31.05
CA ARG A 477 -11.94 -2.39 -31.62
C ARG A 477 -12.51 -1.44 -30.58
N ALA A 478 -13.00 -1.99 -29.46
CA ALA A 478 -13.51 -1.22 -28.33
C ALA A 478 -12.53 -1.30 -27.17
N LEU A 479 -12.37 -0.19 -26.47
CA LEU A 479 -11.63 -0.08 -25.22
C LEU A 479 -12.61 0.39 -24.16
N ASP A 480 -13.04 -0.52 -23.29
CA ASP A 480 -14.01 -0.24 -22.23
C ASP A 480 -13.45 0.77 -21.20
N PRO A 481 -14.28 1.47 -20.43
CA PRO A 481 -13.82 2.32 -19.32
C PRO A 481 -12.86 1.57 -18.38
N GLY A 482 -11.72 2.17 -18.10
CA GLY A 482 -10.64 1.58 -17.29
C GLY A 482 -9.77 0.54 -18.00
N ALA A 483 -10.10 0.17 -19.25
CA ALA A 483 -9.28 -0.78 -20.00
C ALA A 483 -8.13 -0.08 -20.75
N SER A 484 -7.03 -0.84 -20.98
CA SER A 484 -5.83 -0.35 -21.68
C SER A 484 -5.51 -1.15 -22.93
N SER A 485 -4.78 -0.54 -23.86
CA SER A 485 -4.30 -1.17 -25.11
C SER A 485 -2.87 -0.72 -25.40
N ALA A 486 -1.93 -1.68 -25.50
CA ALA A 486 -0.54 -1.41 -25.82
C ALA A 486 -0.29 -1.30 -27.33
N VAL A 487 0.46 -0.27 -27.73
CA VAL A 487 0.90 0.02 -29.10
C VAL A 487 2.41 0.06 -29.13
N GLY A 488 3.06 -0.95 -29.69
CA GLY A 488 4.50 -0.94 -29.87
C GLY A 488 4.95 -0.30 -31.18
N VAL A 489 6.08 0.38 -31.18
CA VAL A 489 6.73 0.96 -32.35
C VAL A 489 8.21 0.63 -32.37
N GLN A 490 8.73 0.35 -33.56
CA GLN A 490 10.17 0.37 -33.85
C GLN A 490 10.45 1.57 -34.74
N ALA A 491 11.35 2.44 -34.33
CA ALA A 491 11.66 3.66 -35.05
C ALA A 491 13.17 3.83 -35.28
N THR A 492 13.51 4.63 -36.27
CA THR A 492 14.87 5.15 -36.49
C THR A 492 14.95 6.60 -36.02
N GLY A 493 16.10 7.03 -35.52
CA GLY A 493 16.32 8.39 -35.00
C GLY A 493 16.55 8.40 -33.49
N PRO A 494 16.55 9.58 -32.86
CA PRO A 494 16.79 9.71 -31.42
C PRO A 494 15.59 9.21 -30.62
N SER A 495 15.86 8.55 -29.47
CA SER A 495 14.85 8.05 -28.54
C SER A 495 14.31 9.12 -27.58
N ALA A 496 14.93 10.29 -27.53
CA ALA A 496 14.54 11.41 -26.66
C ALA A 496 14.47 12.73 -27.46
N PRO A 497 13.60 13.69 -27.07
CA PRO A 497 12.60 13.57 -26.01
C PRO A 497 11.45 12.62 -26.37
N ALA A 498 10.74 12.09 -25.37
CA ALA A 498 9.50 11.37 -25.58
C ALA A 498 8.41 12.30 -26.12
N PRO A 499 7.43 11.82 -26.92
CA PRO A 499 6.26 12.59 -27.28
C PRO A 499 5.35 12.82 -26.06
N ASP A 500 4.66 13.95 -26.03
CA ASP A 500 3.74 14.36 -24.95
C ASP A 500 2.37 14.88 -25.46
N ASP A 501 2.14 14.82 -26.79
CA ASP A 501 0.96 15.39 -27.45
C ASP A 501 -0.03 14.32 -27.97
N PHE A 502 -0.33 13.33 -27.14
CA PHE A 502 -1.21 12.22 -27.49
C PHE A 502 -2.67 12.65 -27.60
N ARG A 503 -3.39 12.10 -28.60
CA ARG A 503 -4.80 12.44 -28.84
C ARG A 503 -5.60 11.23 -29.33
N ILE A 504 -6.88 11.17 -28.91
CA ILE A 504 -7.89 10.33 -29.55
C ILE A 504 -8.93 11.23 -30.25
N GLY A 505 -8.93 11.22 -31.57
CA GLY A 505 -9.76 12.13 -32.37
C GLY A 505 -9.39 13.59 -32.07
N ASP A 506 -10.35 14.36 -31.56
CA ASP A 506 -10.14 15.78 -31.16
C ASP A 506 -9.84 15.96 -29.66
N THR A 507 -9.78 14.87 -28.89
CA THR A 507 -9.55 14.88 -27.44
C THR A 507 -8.08 14.67 -27.14
N ASP A 508 -7.48 15.56 -26.33
CA ASP A 508 -6.12 15.40 -25.83
C ASP A 508 -6.15 14.30 -24.74
N CYS A 509 -5.20 13.34 -24.80
CA CYS A 509 -4.94 12.40 -23.73
C CYS A 509 -3.86 12.99 -22.82
N ALA A 510 -3.93 12.69 -21.54
CA ALA A 510 -2.81 12.96 -20.65
C ALA A 510 -1.61 12.07 -21.03
N ALA A 511 -0.39 12.58 -20.96
CA ALA A 511 0.81 11.78 -20.97
C ALA A 511 1.07 11.35 -19.51
N ALA A 512 1.26 10.03 -19.28
CA ALA A 512 1.56 9.48 -17.97
C ALA A 512 3.06 9.30 -17.80
#